data_885291a31c7304f8fa7d80dcb654dc7b
#
_entry.id   885291a31c7304f8fa7d80dcb654dc7b
#
_cell.length_a   1.000
_cell.length_b   1.000
_cell.length_c   1.000
_cell.angle_alpha   90.00
_cell.angle_beta   90.00
_cell.angle_gamma   90.00
#
_symmetry.space_group_name_H-M   'P 1'
#
loop_
_entity.id
_entity.type
_entity.pdbx_description
1 polymer ?
#
loop_
_entity_poly.entity_id
_entity_poly.type
_entity_poly.pdbx_seq_one_letter_code
_entity_poly.pdbx_strand_id
1 'polypeptide(L)'
;MQLEPLLNALMKTLERIFAERLLKVKAIKLQPDNPFTWASGWQSPFYCDNRKTLSYPDLRSFVKLELSRIILENFADADAVAGVATGAIAQGALVADALNLPFVYVRSKPKDHGLENLIEGELKPGMKVVVVEDLISTGGSSLKAVEAIRQNGCDVIGMVASYTYGFDVATEAFKQAGVKLITLTNYEAVLDVALRTGYITENQVPVLNAWRKDPAHWNS
;
A
#
# COMPACT_ATOMS: atom_id res chain seq x y z
N MET A 1 -29.11 -6.27 -15.72
CA MET A 1 -28.21 -7.23 -15.02
C MET A 1 -27.19 -6.39 -14.26
N GLN A 2 -27.17 -6.49 -12.94
CA GLN A 2 -26.38 -5.62 -12.10
C GLN A 2 -24.90 -6.05 -12.17
N LEU A 3 -24.08 -5.31 -12.93
CA LEU A 3 -22.63 -5.53 -13.06
C LEU A 3 -21.87 -5.23 -11.75
N GLU A 4 -22.36 -4.28 -10.97
CA GLU A 4 -21.74 -3.81 -9.74
C GLU A 4 -21.54 -4.89 -8.65
N PRO A 5 -22.52 -5.78 -8.35
CA PRO A 5 -22.30 -6.87 -7.40
C PRO A 5 -21.28 -7.90 -7.87
N LEU A 6 -21.21 -8.15 -9.18
CA LEU A 6 -20.21 -9.06 -9.76
C LEU A 6 -18.80 -8.48 -9.68
N LEU A 7 -18.65 -7.20 -9.95
CA LEU A 7 -17.39 -6.50 -9.84
C LEU A 7 -16.88 -6.49 -8.39
N ASN A 8 -17.77 -6.20 -7.44
CA ASN A 8 -17.43 -6.23 -6.00
C ASN A 8 -17.05 -7.64 -5.53
N ALA A 9 -17.70 -8.68 -6.02
CA ALA A 9 -17.34 -10.07 -5.71
C ALA A 9 -15.97 -10.44 -6.29
N LEU A 10 -15.66 -9.99 -7.50
CA LEU A 10 -14.36 -10.19 -8.14
C LEU A 10 -13.25 -9.48 -7.38
N MET A 11 -13.46 -8.22 -6.99
CA MET A 11 -12.49 -7.45 -6.20
C MET A 11 -12.17 -8.13 -4.87
N LYS A 12 -13.18 -8.57 -4.11
CA LYS A 12 -12.99 -9.35 -2.88
C LYS A 12 -12.23 -10.66 -3.12
N THR A 13 -12.41 -11.28 -4.27
CA THR A 13 -11.68 -12.49 -4.64
C THR A 13 -10.20 -12.18 -4.88
N LEU A 14 -9.87 -11.10 -5.60
CA LEU A 14 -8.49 -10.66 -5.84
C LEU A 14 -7.79 -10.25 -4.55
N GLU A 15 -8.47 -9.53 -3.65
CA GLU A 15 -7.95 -9.19 -2.32
C GLU A 15 -7.52 -10.45 -1.54
N ARG A 16 -8.35 -11.51 -1.54
CA ARG A 16 -8.06 -12.78 -0.88
C ARG A 16 -6.91 -13.54 -1.54
N ILE A 17 -6.89 -13.61 -2.86
CA ILE A 17 -5.80 -14.25 -3.61
C ILE A 17 -4.46 -13.59 -3.27
N PHE A 18 -4.42 -12.26 -3.22
CA PHE A 18 -3.20 -11.56 -2.88
C PHE A 18 -2.81 -11.76 -1.41
N ALA A 19 -3.77 -11.68 -0.48
CA ALA A 19 -3.56 -11.97 0.94
C ALA A 19 -2.96 -13.37 1.16
N GLU A 20 -3.51 -14.40 0.49
CA GLU A 20 -3.00 -15.77 0.58
C GLU A 20 -1.54 -15.87 0.09
N ARG A 21 -1.23 -15.22 -1.03
CA ARG A 21 0.15 -15.19 -1.56
C ARG A 21 1.12 -14.50 -0.61
N LEU A 22 0.71 -13.39 0.03
CA LEU A 22 1.53 -12.68 1.01
C LEU A 22 1.83 -13.55 2.25
N LEU A 23 0.85 -14.28 2.75
CA LEU A 23 1.03 -15.23 3.84
C LEU A 23 1.95 -16.39 3.44
N LYS A 24 1.75 -16.97 2.25
CA LYS A 24 2.54 -18.09 1.72
C LYS A 24 4.03 -17.75 1.60
N VAL A 25 4.39 -16.56 1.10
CA VAL A 25 5.79 -16.12 0.98
C VAL A 25 6.32 -15.48 2.26
N LYS A 26 5.51 -15.46 3.32
CA LYS A 26 5.84 -14.84 4.61
C LYS A 26 6.23 -13.35 4.48
N ALA A 27 5.64 -12.66 3.50
CA ALA A 27 5.64 -11.20 3.43
C ALA A 27 4.76 -10.62 4.54
N ILE A 28 3.65 -11.31 4.85
CA ILE A 28 2.86 -11.10 6.07
C ILE A 28 3.05 -12.28 7.00
N LYS A 29 3.20 -11.99 8.29
CA LYS A 29 3.27 -12.98 9.37
C LYS A 29 2.35 -12.54 10.51
N LEU A 30 1.62 -13.50 11.08
CA LEU A 30 0.74 -13.32 12.23
C LEU A 30 1.28 -14.18 13.38
N GLN A 31 1.59 -13.56 14.52
CA GLN A 31 2.13 -14.20 15.73
C GLN A 31 1.47 -13.61 16.98
N PRO A 32 0.17 -13.85 17.20
CA PRO A 32 -0.55 -13.28 18.33
C PRO A 32 -0.03 -13.79 19.69
N ASP A 33 0.46 -15.03 19.76
CA ASP A 33 0.97 -15.63 20.99
C ASP A 33 2.43 -15.26 21.29
N ASN A 34 3.19 -14.79 20.28
CA ASN A 34 4.58 -14.37 20.41
C ASN A 34 4.84 -13.14 19.51
N PRO A 35 4.38 -11.96 19.94
CA PRO A 35 4.41 -10.75 19.13
C PRO A 35 5.82 -10.32 18.73
N PHE A 36 5.90 -9.65 17.59
CA PHE A 36 7.12 -8.98 17.13
C PHE A 36 7.35 -7.71 17.94
N THR A 37 8.60 -7.35 18.16
CA THR A 37 8.98 -6.02 18.65
C THR A 37 9.45 -5.17 17.47
N TRP A 38 8.77 -4.08 17.19
CA TRP A 38 9.16 -3.14 16.14
C TRP A 38 10.34 -2.28 16.61
N ALA A 39 11.02 -1.62 15.65
CA ALA A 39 12.12 -0.70 15.95
C ALA A 39 11.70 0.48 16.86
N SER A 40 10.42 0.81 16.88
CA SER A 40 9.82 1.78 17.80
C SER A 40 9.71 1.29 19.24
N GLY A 41 9.96 -0.01 19.50
CA GLY A 41 9.71 -0.67 20.77
C GLY A 41 8.27 -1.21 20.93
N TRP A 42 7.38 -0.93 20.00
CA TRP A 42 5.99 -1.42 20.07
C TRP A 42 5.91 -2.92 19.84
N GLN A 43 5.02 -3.55 20.58
CA GLN A 43 4.66 -4.94 20.35
C GLN A 43 3.61 -5.05 19.25
N SER A 44 3.76 -6.01 18.35
CA SER A 44 2.81 -6.25 17.27
C SER A 44 2.66 -7.74 16.97
N PRO A 45 1.43 -8.27 16.95
CA PRO A 45 1.17 -9.64 16.51
C PRO A 45 1.20 -9.77 14.99
N PHE A 46 1.41 -8.66 14.27
CA PHE A 46 1.37 -8.54 12.82
C PHE A 46 2.67 -7.95 12.29
N TYR A 47 3.25 -8.58 11.27
CA TYR A 47 4.41 -8.08 10.56
C TYR A 47 4.13 -8.10 9.06
N CYS A 48 4.46 -7.02 8.36
CA CYS A 48 4.33 -6.90 6.91
C CYS A 48 5.59 -6.33 6.29
N ASP A 49 6.11 -7.04 5.29
CA ASP A 49 7.21 -6.59 4.43
C ASP A 49 6.89 -6.94 2.97
N ASN A 50 6.19 -6.05 2.30
CA ASN A 50 5.77 -6.23 0.91
C ASN A 50 6.94 -6.24 -0.08
N ARG A 51 8.12 -5.75 0.30
CA ARG A 51 9.34 -5.79 -0.54
C ARG A 51 9.73 -7.22 -0.87
N LYS A 52 9.37 -8.20 -0.03
CA LYS A 52 9.59 -9.63 -0.31
C LYS A 52 8.89 -10.10 -1.60
N THR A 53 7.80 -9.45 -2.01
CA THR A 53 7.11 -9.78 -3.26
C THR A 53 8.02 -9.63 -4.49
N LEU A 54 9.02 -8.76 -4.42
CA LEU A 54 9.98 -8.52 -5.50
C LEU A 54 10.82 -9.76 -5.83
N SER A 55 11.08 -10.61 -4.84
CA SER A 55 11.89 -11.83 -4.98
C SER A 55 11.15 -13.00 -5.61
N TYR A 56 9.84 -12.90 -5.79
CA TYR A 56 8.98 -13.93 -6.38
C TYR A 56 8.42 -13.44 -7.72
N PRO A 57 8.96 -13.88 -8.87
CA PRO A 57 8.61 -13.33 -10.19
C PRO A 57 7.11 -13.31 -10.49
N ASP A 58 6.39 -14.40 -10.16
CA ASP A 58 4.94 -14.49 -10.39
C ASP A 58 4.15 -13.51 -9.53
N LEU A 59 4.57 -13.35 -8.25
CA LEU A 59 3.92 -12.44 -7.32
C LEU A 59 4.24 -10.99 -7.67
N ARG A 60 5.49 -10.70 -8.02
CA ARG A 60 5.92 -9.38 -8.53
C ARG A 60 5.12 -8.98 -9.77
N SER A 61 4.95 -9.91 -10.71
CA SER A 61 4.15 -9.69 -11.93
C SER A 61 2.67 -9.49 -11.60
N PHE A 62 2.12 -10.25 -10.67
CA PHE A 62 0.75 -10.06 -10.19
C PHE A 62 0.54 -8.66 -9.63
N VAL A 63 1.41 -8.19 -8.71
CA VAL A 63 1.31 -6.85 -8.13
C VAL A 63 1.41 -5.77 -9.22
N LYS A 64 2.39 -5.89 -10.13
CA LYS A 64 2.53 -4.98 -11.26
C LYS A 64 1.24 -4.88 -12.08
N LEU A 65 0.70 -6.02 -12.51
CA LEU A 65 -0.46 -6.05 -13.40
C LEU A 65 -1.73 -5.55 -12.71
N GLU A 66 -1.96 -5.92 -11.45
CA GLU A 66 -3.16 -5.50 -10.73
C GLU A 66 -3.13 -4.01 -10.36
N LEU A 67 -1.98 -3.45 -9.94
CA LEU A 67 -1.86 -2.02 -9.73
C LEU A 67 -2.04 -1.25 -11.05
N SER A 68 -1.47 -1.74 -12.15
CA SER A 68 -1.66 -1.13 -13.47
C SER A 68 -3.13 -1.17 -13.92
N ARG A 69 -3.83 -2.29 -13.70
CA ARG A 69 -5.27 -2.41 -13.98
C ARG A 69 -6.08 -1.40 -13.19
N ILE A 70 -5.83 -1.28 -11.87
CA ILE A 70 -6.54 -0.31 -11.02
C ILE A 70 -6.31 1.12 -11.52
N ILE A 71 -5.08 1.46 -11.94
CA ILE A 71 -4.78 2.78 -12.48
C ILE A 71 -5.55 3.04 -13.76
N LEU A 72 -5.56 2.10 -14.70
CA LEU A 72 -6.32 2.24 -15.96
C LEU A 72 -7.83 2.38 -15.73
N GLU A 73 -8.38 1.69 -14.73
CA GLU A 73 -9.81 1.73 -14.44
C GLU A 73 -10.24 2.99 -13.67
N ASN A 74 -9.37 3.57 -12.84
CA ASN A 74 -9.74 4.65 -11.93
C ASN A 74 -9.04 5.98 -12.18
N PHE A 75 -7.89 5.97 -12.86
CA PHE A 75 -6.99 7.10 -13.07
C PHE A 75 -6.41 7.09 -14.49
N ALA A 76 -7.26 6.81 -15.49
CA ALA A 76 -6.85 6.61 -16.89
C ALA A 76 -6.19 7.84 -17.52
N ASP A 77 -6.36 9.01 -16.94
CA ASP A 77 -5.78 10.28 -17.40
C ASP A 77 -4.47 10.64 -16.66
N ALA A 78 -3.82 9.67 -16.02
CA ALA A 78 -2.51 9.85 -15.40
C ALA A 78 -1.43 10.14 -16.46
N ASP A 79 -0.65 11.21 -16.23
CA ASP A 79 0.49 11.59 -17.07
C ASP A 79 1.82 10.98 -16.56
N ALA A 80 1.88 10.60 -15.27
CA ALA A 80 3.07 10.03 -14.65
C ALA A 80 2.74 9.16 -13.44
N VAL A 81 3.66 8.28 -13.08
CA VAL A 81 3.63 7.45 -11.87
C VAL A 81 4.71 7.92 -10.90
N ALA A 82 4.35 8.07 -9.62
CA ALA A 82 5.30 8.40 -8.55
C ALA A 82 5.34 7.29 -7.50
N GLY A 83 6.50 6.67 -7.28
CA GLY A 83 6.70 5.70 -6.21
C GLY A 83 7.09 6.35 -4.90
N VAL A 84 6.55 5.91 -3.76
CA VAL A 84 6.99 6.38 -2.44
C VAL A 84 8.22 5.60 -1.99
N ALA A 85 9.32 6.31 -1.74
CA ALA A 85 10.55 5.67 -1.29
C ALA A 85 10.41 5.15 0.16
N THR A 86 10.94 3.97 0.48
CA THR A 86 11.79 3.15 -0.39
C THR A 86 11.02 1.95 -0.95
N GLY A 87 9.96 1.52 -0.26
CA GLY A 87 9.24 0.27 -0.53
C GLY A 87 8.59 0.20 -1.91
N ALA A 88 8.06 1.32 -2.37
CA ALA A 88 7.33 1.37 -3.63
C ALA A 88 8.16 1.80 -4.85
N ILE A 89 9.47 2.05 -4.72
CA ILE A 89 10.28 2.45 -5.88
C ILE A 89 10.24 1.37 -6.97
N ALA A 90 10.56 0.13 -6.61
CA ALA A 90 10.63 -0.94 -7.59
C ALA A 90 9.27 -1.26 -8.21
N GLN A 91 8.22 -1.35 -7.39
CA GLN A 91 6.86 -1.63 -7.89
C GLN A 91 6.33 -0.46 -8.73
N GLY A 92 6.56 0.79 -8.30
CA GLY A 92 6.17 1.98 -9.06
C GLY A 92 6.85 2.02 -10.44
N ALA A 93 8.14 1.71 -10.53
CA ALA A 93 8.87 1.64 -11.80
C ALA A 93 8.29 0.54 -12.71
N LEU A 94 7.97 -0.63 -12.17
CA LEU A 94 7.37 -1.73 -12.94
C LEU A 94 5.96 -1.39 -13.43
N VAL A 95 5.18 -0.66 -12.63
CA VAL A 95 3.84 -0.17 -13.01
C VAL A 95 3.95 0.89 -14.11
N ALA A 96 4.86 1.85 -13.97
CA ALA A 96 5.11 2.88 -14.97
C ALA A 96 5.54 2.28 -16.31
N ASP A 97 6.44 1.28 -16.28
CA ASP A 97 6.85 0.52 -17.48
C ASP A 97 5.66 -0.18 -18.14
N ALA A 98 4.81 -0.85 -17.35
CA ALA A 98 3.63 -1.55 -17.88
C ALA A 98 2.60 -0.59 -18.49
N LEU A 99 2.50 0.64 -17.98
CA LEU A 99 1.59 1.68 -18.49
C LEU A 99 2.22 2.57 -19.56
N ASN A 100 3.51 2.41 -19.83
CA ASN A 100 4.31 3.29 -20.70
C ASN A 100 4.23 4.78 -20.29
N LEU A 101 4.30 5.02 -18.95
CA LEU A 101 4.26 6.37 -18.37
C LEU A 101 5.62 6.76 -17.76
N PRO A 102 5.95 8.06 -17.73
CA PRO A 102 7.08 8.57 -16.95
C PRO A 102 7.04 8.11 -15.49
N PHE A 103 8.20 7.86 -14.91
CA PHE A 103 8.35 7.45 -13.53
C PHE A 103 9.24 8.40 -12.75
N VAL A 104 8.80 8.74 -11.55
CA VAL A 104 9.60 9.42 -10.52
C VAL A 104 9.43 8.69 -9.18
N TYR A 105 10.32 8.96 -8.21
CA TYR A 105 10.04 8.54 -6.84
C TYR A 105 10.26 9.67 -5.85
N VAL A 106 9.51 9.62 -4.74
CA VAL A 106 9.54 10.65 -3.71
C VAL A 106 10.26 10.12 -2.48
N ARG A 107 11.33 10.79 -2.07
CA ARG A 107 12.15 10.45 -0.90
C ARG A 107 11.45 10.83 0.39
N SER A 108 11.77 10.10 1.47
CA SER A 108 11.28 10.42 2.82
C SER A 108 11.99 11.62 3.46
N LYS A 109 13.21 11.97 2.98
CA LYS A 109 14.02 13.09 3.46
C LYS A 109 14.72 13.80 2.29
N PRO A 110 14.94 15.13 2.38
CA PRO A 110 15.74 15.88 1.41
C PRO A 110 17.18 15.34 1.31
N LYS A 111 17.90 15.74 0.26
CA LYS A 111 19.36 15.52 0.15
C LYS A 111 20.08 16.45 1.11
N ASP A 112 21.17 15.96 1.72
CA ASP A 112 22.01 16.78 2.61
C ASP A 112 22.75 17.89 1.86
N HIS A 113 22.88 17.77 0.52
CA HIS A 113 23.55 18.74 -0.35
C HIS A 113 22.74 18.95 -1.64
N GLY A 114 22.43 20.20 -1.98
CA GLY A 114 21.73 20.60 -3.21
C GLY A 114 20.32 21.16 -2.98
N LEU A 115 19.55 21.28 -4.05
CA LEU A 115 18.15 21.71 -3.99
C LEU A 115 17.35 20.79 -3.05
N GLU A 116 16.54 21.36 -2.17
CA GLU A 116 15.67 20.65 -1.21
C GLU A 116 14.54 19.87 -1.90
N ASN A 117 14.86 19.15 -2.98
CA ASN A 117 13.89 18.41 -3.76
C ASN A 117 13.77 16.98 -3.22
N LEU A 118 12.55 16.59 -2.87
CA LEU A 118 12.21 15.24 -2.47
C LEU A 118 11.97 14.30 -3.67
N ILE A 119 11.75 14.86 -4.87
CA ILE A 119 11.40 14.12 -6.08
C ILE A 119 12.66 13.79 -6.87
N GLU A 120 12.85 12.52 -7.15
CA GLU A 120 13.91 12.02 -8.04
C GLU A 120 13.30 11.64 -9.39
N GLY A 121 13.82 12.22 -10.44
CA GLY A 121 13.26 12.24 -11.80
C GLY A 121 12.71 13.62 -12.14
N GLU A 122 11.95 13.72 -13.21
CA GLU A 122 11.41 14.98 -13.72
C GLU A 122 9.89 14.94 -13.78
N LEU A 123 9.22 15.87 -13.12
CA LEU A 123 7.79 16.18 -13.25
C LEU A 123 7.65 17.62 -13.76
N LYS A 124 6.76 17.82 -14.73
CA LYS A 124 6.41 19.15 -15.22
C LYS A 124 5.16 19.65 -14.49
N PRO A 125 5.12 20.93 -14.08
CA PRO A 125 3.90 21.50 -13.51
C PRO A 125 2.68 21.26 -14.38
N GLY A 126 1.54 20.96 -13.75
CA GLY A 126 0.28 20.63 -14.40
C GLY A 126 0.10 19.15 -14.76
N MET A 127 1.13 18.29 -14.61
CA MET A 127 0.96 16.85 -14.81
C MET A 127 0.03 16.23 -13.76
N LYS A 128 -0.78 15.29 -14.21
CA LYS A 128 -1.61 14.43 -13.37
C LYS A 128 -0.82 13.20 -12.95
N VAL A 129 -0.59 13.05 -11.64
CA VAL A 129 0.29 12.01 -11.09
C VAL A 129 -0.53 11.02 -10.27
N VAL A 130 -0.35 9.73 -10.54
CA VAL A 130 -0.82 8.67 -9.66
C VAL A 130 0.32 8.18 -8.79
N VAL A 131 0.07 8.05 -7.48
CA VAL A 131 1.10 7.61 -6.53
C VAL A 131 0.97 6.10 -6.27
N VAL A 132 2.12 5.42 -6.25
CA VAL A 132 2.23 4.00 -5.90
C VAL A 132 2.91 3.86 -4.55
N GLU A 133 2.30 3.07 -3.65
CA GLU A 133 2.82 2.77 -2.32
C GLU A 133 2.85 1.25 -2.08
N ASP A 134 3.73 0.78 -1.21
CA ASP A 134 3.79 -0.63 -0.84
C ASP A 134 2.86 -0.96 0.35
N LEU A 135 2.78 -0.08 1.32
CA LEU A 135 2.07 -0.28 2.58
C LEU A 135 1.51 1.03 3.13
N ILE A 136 0.22 1.05 3.43
CA ILE A 136 -0.42 2.13 4.18
C ILE A 136 -0.61 1.69 5.64
N SER A 137 0.12 2.35 6.55
CA SER A 137 -0.09 2.27 7.99
C SER A 137 -0.94 3.46 8.45
N THR A 138 -0.35 4.49 9.02
CA THR A 138 -1.05 5.74 9.40
C THR A 138 -1.23 6.72 8.23
N GLY A 139 -0.59 6.46 7.09
CA GLY A 139 -0.65 7.31 5.90
C GLY A 139 0.30 8.53 5.90
N GLY A 140 1.00 8.78 7.00
CA GLY A 140 1.77 10.01 7.14
C GLY A 140 2.91 10.16 6.12
N SER A 141 3.70 9.11 5.84
CA SER A 141 4.77 9.14 4.83
C SER A 141 4.20 9.28 3.42
N SER A 142 3.13 8.55 3.14
CA SER A 142 2.48 8.54 1.83
C SER A 142 1.88 9.91 1.49
N LEU A 143 1.23 10.57 2.46
CA LEU A 143 0.66 11.90 2.27
C LEU A 143 1.72 13.00 2.21
N LYS A 144 2.88 12.83 2.85
CA LYS A 144 4.03 13.73 2.62
C LYS A 144 4.54 13.66 1.18
N ALA A 145 4.53 12.47 0.57
CA ALA A 145 4.88 12.33 -0.84
C ALA A 145 3.85 13.02 -1.75
N VAL A 146 2.57 12.92 -1.46
CA VAL A 146 1.50 13.65 -2.15
C VAL A 146 1.74 15.16 -2.08
N GLU A 147 2.05 15.67 -0.90
CA GLU A 147 2.29 17.10 -0.68
C GLU A 147 3.52 17.57 -1.49
N ALA A 148 4.62 16.82 -1.49
CA ALA A 148 5.82 17.16 -2.28
C ALA A 148 5.52 17.24 -3.79
N ILE A 149 4.68 16.35 -4.32
CA ILE A 149 4.25 16.36 -5.72
C ILE A 149 3.39 17.60 -6.01
N ARG A 150 2.44 17.92 -5.12
CA ARG A 150 1.59 19.12 -5.24
C ARG A 150 2.40 20.41 -5.17
N GLN A 151 3.40 20.48 -4.29
CA GLN A 151 4.33 21.63 -4.19
C GLN A 151 5.18 21.81 -5.45
N ASN A 152 5.42 20.74 -6.22
CA ASN A 152 6.05 20.82 -7.53
C ASN A 152 5.10 21.30 -8.64
N GLY A 153 3.87 21.70 -8.31
CA GLY A 153 2.86 22.20 -9.24
C GLY A 153 2.12 21.12 -10.01
N CYS A 154 2.19 19.85 -9.58
CA CYS A 154 1.49 18.73 -10.18
C CYS A 154 0.18 18.41 -9.45
N ASP A 155 -0.75 17.76 -10.14
CA ASP A 155 -2.01 17.30 -9.58
C ASP A 155 -1.92 15.81 -9.20
N VAL A 156 -2.13 15.49 -7.92
CA VAL A 156 -2.21 14.09 -7.47
C VAL A 156 -3.65 13.61 -7.59
N ILE A 157 -3.91 12.80 -8.62
CA ILE A 157 -5.26 12.31 -8.96
C ILE A 157 -5.68 11.08 -8.14
N GLY A 158 -4.73 10.40 -7.49
CA GLY A 158 -5.01 9.29 -6.59
C GLY A 158 -3.77 8.52 -6.16
N MET A 159 -3.98 7.52 -5.32
CA MET A 159 -2.95 6.60 -4.84
C MET A 159 -3.43 5.16 -4.93
N VAL A 160 -2.53 4.29 -5.37
CA VAL A 160 -2.71 2.83 -5.31
C VAL A 160 -1.66 2.22 -4.40
N ALA A 161 -2.03 1.23 -3.60
CA ALA A 161 -1.08 0.57 -2.71
C ALA A 161 -1.28 -0.96 -2.71
N SER A 162 -0.21 -1.69 -2.38
CA SER A 162 -0.29 -3.15 -2.29
C SER A 162 -1.12 -3.59 -1.07
N TYR A 163 -0.97 -2.89 0.06
CA TYR A 163 -1.60 -3.28 1.32
C TYR A 163 -1.97 -2.08 2.20
N THR A 164 -3.04 -2.22 2.98
CA THR A 164 -3.37 -1.29 4.06
C THR A 164 -3.76 -2.03 5.34
N TYR A 165 -3.34 -1.49 6.50
CA TYR A 165 -3.89 -1.90 7.80
C TYR A 165 -5.33 -1.44 8.01
N GLY A 166 -5.79 -0.43 7.25
CA GLY A 166 -7.12 0.15 7.37
C GLY A 166 -7.35 0.83 8.71
N PHE A 167 -6.32 1.49 9.27
CA PHE A 167 -6.48 2.29 10.48
C PHE A 167 -7.37 3.51 10.21
N ASP A 168 -8.25 3.83 11.15
CA ASP A 168 -9.16 4.97 11.04
C ASP A 168 -8.40 6.28 10.84
N VAL A 169 -7.25 6.45 11.50
CA VAL A 169 -6.39 7.62 11.33
C VAL A 169 -5.90 7.78 9.87
N ALA A 170 -5.59 6.70 9.18
CA ALA A 170 -5.20 6.75 7.78
C ALA A 170 -6.40 7.10 6.90
N THR A 171 -7.52 6.45 7.11
CA THR A 171 -8.76 6.70 6.36
C THR A 171 -9.15 8.18 6.43
N GLU A 172 -9.14 8.75 7.63
CA GLU A 172 -9.48 10.16 7.84
C GLU A 172 -8.44 11.11 7.22
N ALA A 173 -7.14 10.79 7.36
CA ALA A 173 -6.07 11.59 6.76
C ALA A 173 -6.14 11.63 5.22
N PHE A 174 -6.41 10.51 4.56
CA PHE A 174 -6.59 10.45 3.10
C PHE A 174 -7.82 11.22 2.64
N LYS A 175 -8.93 11.12 3.40
CA LYS A 175 -10.15 11.88 3.14
C LYS A 175 -9.92 13.39 3.25
N GLN A 176 -9.25 13.85 4.31
CA GLN A 176 -8.89 15.26 4.50
C GLN A 176 -7.93 15.78 3.43
N ALA A 177 -6.99 14.95 2.98
CA ALA A 177 -6.08 15.28 1.89
C ALA A 177 -6.75 15.26 0.51
N GLY A 178 -7.99 14.78 0.40
CA GLY A 178 -8.71 14.64 -0.88
C GLY A 178 -8.03 13.65 -1.82
N VAL A 179 -7.42 12.59 -1.30
CA VAL A 179 -6.72 11.58 -2.10
C VAL A 179 -7.51 10.28 -2.09
N LYS A 180 -7.99 9.85 -3.27
CA LYS A 180 -8.60 8.53 -3.43
C LYS A 180 -7.52 7.46 -3.32
N LEU A 181 -7.66 6.58 -2.31
CA LEU A 181 -6.78 5.42 -2.08
C LEU A 181 -7.48 4.13 -2.51
N ILE A 182 -6.79 3.31 -3.31
CA ILE A 182 -7.24 1.95 -3.67
C ILE A 182 -6.10 0.97 -3.36
N THR A 183 -6.42 -0.14 -2.69
CA THR A 183 -5.40 -1.14 -2.28
C THR A 183 -5.71 -2.51 -2.85
N LEU A 184 -4.67 -3.33 -3.11
CA LEU A 184 -4.82 -4.69 -3.62
C LEU A 184 -5.39 -5.63 -2.56
N THR A 185 -5.02 -5.41 -1.29
CA THR A 185 -5.57 -6.16 -0.15
C THR A 185 -5.47 -5.33 1.12
N ASN A 186 -6.07 -5.82 2.18
CA ASN A 186 -6.19 -5.12 3.45
C ASN A 186 -6.12 -6.11 4.63
N TYR A 187 -6.12 -5.56 5.84
CA TYR A 187 -6.03 -6.32 7.08
C TYR A 187 -7.14 -7.37 7.22
N GLU A 188 -8.37 -7.02 6.88
CA GLU A 188 -9.54 -7.90 7.03
C GLU A 188 -9.46 -9.09 6.09
N ALA A 189 -9.06 -8.87 4.83
CA ALA A 189 -8.86 -9.93 3.85
C ALA A 189 -7.74 -10.90 4.29
N VAL A 190 -6.66 -10.38 4.89
CA VAL A 190 -5.57 -11.20 5.42
C VAL A 190 -6.04 -12.05 6.60
N LEU A 191 -6.82 -11.50 7.53
CA LEU A 191 -7.38 -12.26 8.66
C LEU A 191 -8.35 -13.34 8.19
N ASP A 192 -9.26 -13.02 7.27
CA ASP A 192 -10.21 -14.00 6.69
C ASP A 192 -9.45 -15.18 6.06
N VAL A 193 -8.45 -14.90 5.24
CA VAL A 193 -7.63 -15.95 4.61
C VAL A 193 -6.83 -16.74 5.65
N ALA A 194 -6.19 -16.07 6.61
CA ALA A 194 -5.38 -16.72 7.63
C ALA A 194 -6.23 -17.69 8.49
N LEU A 195 -7.47 -17.30 8.82
CA LEU A 195 -8.41 -18.16 9.54
C LEU A 195 -8.85 -19.35 8.68
N ARG A 196 -9.24 -19.12 7.44
CA ARG A 196 -9.73 -20.16 6.51
C ARG A 196 -8.65 -21.19 6.14
N THR A 197 -7.40 -20.79 6.10
CA THR A 197 -6.25 -21.67 5.78
C THR A 197 -5.64 -22.34 7.02
N GLY A 198 -6.17 -22.06 8.22
CA GLY A 198 -5.62 -22.58 9.48
C GLY A 198 -4.27 -21.97 9.86
N TYR A 199 -3.90 -20.82 9.28
CA TYR A 199 -2.70 -20.08 9.66
C TYR A 199 -2.83 -19.48 11.07
N ILE A 200 -4.04 -19.09 11.44
CA ILE A 200 -4.46 -18.71 12.80
C ILE A 200 -5.72 -19.49 13.18
N THR A 201 -6.02 -19.49 14.48
CA THR A 201 -7.23 -20.07 15.06
C THR A 201 -8.26 -18.99 15.40
N GLU A 202 -9.54 -19.38 15.57
CA GLU A 202 -10.61 -18.46 15.99
C GLU A 202 -10.28 -17.73 17.31
N ASN A 203 -9.63 -18.41 18.25
CA ASN A 203 -9.24 -17.83 19.55
C ASN A 203 -8.19 -16.71 19.43
N GLN A 204 -7.45 -16.65 18.32
CA GLN A 204 -6.41 -15.64 18.08
C GLN A 204 -6.96 -14.37 17.40
N VAL A 205 -8.12 -14.45 16.76
CA VAL A 205 -8.76 -13.31 16.07
C VAL A 205 -9.04 -12.12 17.01
N PRO A 206 -9.57 -12.31 18.23
CA PRO A 206 -9.80 -11.19 19.18
C PRO A 206 -8.53 -10.42 19.52
N VAL A 207 -7.40 -11.10 19.68
CA VAL A 207 -6.09 -10.48 19.97
C VAL A 207 -5.63 -9.60 18.81
N LEU A 208 -5.73 -10.11 17.58
CA LEU A 208 -5.39 -9.38 16.36
C LEU A 208 -6.28 -8.14 16.16
N ASN A 209 -7.58 -8.27 16.41
CA ASN A 209 -8.52 -7.16 16.31
C ASN A 209 -8.29 -6.10 17.41
N ALA A 210 -7.95 -6.51 18.64
CA ALA A 210 -7.60 -5.61 19.71
C ALA A 210 -6.35 -4.79 19.39
N TRP A 211 -5.32 -5.44 18.82
CA TRP A 211 -4.13 -4.74 18.35
C TRP A 211 -4.45 -3.72 17.25
N ARG A 212 -5.22 -4.11 16.23
CA ARG A 212 -5.58 -3.20 15.11
C ARG A 212 -6.31 -1.95 15.60
N LYS A 213 -7.11 -2.08 16.64
CA LYS A 213 -7.90 -0.97 17.19
C LYS A 213 -7.03 0.09 17.88
N ASP A 214 -5.97 -0.33 18.57
CA ASP A 214 -5.04 0.57 19.26
C ASP A 214 -3.61 -0.02 19.27
N PRO A 215 -2.89 0.04 18.11
CA PRO A 215 -1.57 -0.58 18.00
C PRO A 215 -0.50 0.11 18.85
N ALA A 216 -0.72 1.38 19.23
CA ALA A 216 0.25 2.15 20.03
C ALA A 216 0.26 1.74 21.50
N HIS A 217 -0.87 1.32 22.05
CA HIS A 217 -1.04 0.98 23.49
C HIS A 217 -1.34 -0.50 23.70
N TRP A 218 -1.24 -1.33 22.66
CA TRP A 218 -1.47 -2.75 22.78
C TRP A 218 -0.33 -3.42 23.56
N ASN A 219 -0.64 -4.15 24.64
CA ASN A 219 0.32 -4.79 25.55
C ASN A 219 1.36 -3.84 26.19
N SER A 220 0.98 -2.58 26.37
CA SER A 220 1.78 -1.60 27.14
C SER A 220 1.53 -1.73 28.63
#